data_bdb089305c8491a44f91fae164591445
#
_entry.id   bdb089305c8491a44f91fae164591445
#
_cell.length_a   1.000
_cell.length_b   1.000
_cell.length_c   1.000
_cell.angle_alpha   90.00
_cell.angle_beta   90.00
_cell.angle_gamma   90.00
#
_symmetry.space_group_name_H-M   'P 1'
#
loop_
_entity.id
_entity.type
_entity.pdbx_description
1 polymer ?
#
loop_
_entity_poly.entity_id
_entity_poly.type
_entity_poly.pdbx_seq_one_letter_code
_entity_poly.pdbx_strand_id
1 'polypeptide(L)'
;GLYTIANYRRDFNNQYCDKVEVLMWGETDSLIPRQTFQILDSLHDSIKGKTPKYVSFFATCKMWDDSWRPVEHNDFTDKPFVDGDTENWWSLRYNMNIDEMNSFNDEIEKLDVRVINQYKFNGCGLVISSDVVKSGVNIPNSSFFIHEDTAFMLQLQRLFGGEIPQYVIKNVLLVHNR
;
A
#
# COMPACT_ATOMS: atom_id res chain seq x y z
N GLY A 1 -10.22 9.06 -26.57
CA GLY A 1 -10.36 9.36 -25.16
C GLY A 1 -9.00 9.32 -24.47
N LEU A 2 -8.85 10.07 -23.40
CA LEU A 2 -7.62 10.06 -22.62
C LEU A 2 -7.48 8.72 -21.87
N TYR A 3 -6.32 8.11 -21.98
CA TYR A 3 -5.95 6.94 -21.21
C TYR A 3 -5.30 7.41 -19.91
N THR A 4 -6.00 7.23 -18.80
CA THR A 4 -5.67 7.79 -17.49
C THR A 4 -4.92 6.79 -16.61
N ILE A 5 -4.42 7.23 -15.45
CA ILE A 5 -3.84 6.34 -14.44
C ILE A 5 -4.83 5.25 -14.01
N ALA A 6 -6.12 5.58 -13.93
CA ALA A 6 -7.16 4.60 -13.62
C ALA A 6 -7.23 3.49 -14.68
N ASN A 7 -7.11 3.85 -15.97
CA ASN A 7 -7.07 2.86 -17.04
C ASN A 7 -5.82 1.97 -16.92
N TYR A 8 -4.63 2.55 -16.72
CA TYR A 8 -3.38 1.80 -16.57
C TYR A 8 -3.46 0.80 -15.42
N ARG A 9 -3.89 1.24 -14.25
CA ARG A 9 -3.99 0.38 -13.06
C ARG A 9 -5.04 -0.71 -13.22
N ARG A 10 -6.19 -0.38 -13.82
CA ARG A 10 -7.24 -1.37 -14.10
C ARG A 10 -6.76 -2.43 -15.08
N ASP A 11 -6.17 -2.01 -16.19
CA ASP A 11 -5.70 -2.93 -17.23
C ASP A 11 -4.53 -3.77 -16.72
N PHE A 12 -3.62 -3.18 -15.93
CA PHE A 12 -2.57 -3.91 -15.23
C PHE A 12 -3.13 -5.03 -14.33
N ASN A 13 -4.12 -4.70 -13.50
CA ASN A 13 -4.76 -5.69 -12.63
C ASN A 13 -5.36 -6.84 -13.46
N ASN A 14 -6.11 -6.52 -14.50
CA ASN A 14 -6.74 -7.53 -15.37
C ASN A 14 -5.71 -8.39 -16.11
N GLN A 15 -4.62 -7.79 -16.58
CA GLN A 15 -3.62 -8.48 -17.38
C GLN A 15 -2.78 -9.46 -16.55
N TYR A 16 -2.55 -9.16 -15.28
CA TYR A 16 -1.57 -9.89 -14.47
C TYR A 16 -2.17 -10.72 -13.33
N CYS A 17 -3.43 -10.52 -12.94
CA CYS A 17 -4.02 -11.25 -11.81
C CYS A 17 -4.02 -12.78 -11.99
N ASP A 18 -4.01 -13.29 -13.21
CA ASP A 18 -3.90 -14.74 -13.49
C ASP A 18 -2.46 -15.24 -13.60
N LYS A 19 -1.48 -14.35 -13.56
CA LYS A 19 -0.07 -14.67 -13.79
C LYS A 19 0.78 -14.59 -12.54
N VAL A 20 0.34 -13.85 -11.54
CA VAL A 20 1.04 -13.62 -10.28
C VAL A 20 0.10 -13.74 -9.10
N GLU A 21 0.63 -13.99 -7.92
CA GLU A 21 -0.17 -14.13 -6.70
C GLU A 21 -0.47 -12.78 -6.05
N VAL A 22 0.39 -11.79 -6.28
CA VAL A 22 0.31 -10.45 -5.66
C VAL A 22 0.60 -9.37 -6.68
N LEU A 23 -0.20 -8.31 -6.64
CA LEU A 23 -0.02 -7.09 -7.42
C LEU A 23 0.37 -5.95 -6.48
N MET A 24 1.19 -5.03 -6.96
CA MET A 24 1.53 -3.82 -6.22
C MET A 24 1.45 -2.62 -7.14
N TRP A 25 0.75 -1.57 -6.72
CA TRP A 25 0.76 -0.29 -7.41
C TRP A 25 1.92 0.56 -6.90
N GLY A 26 2.68 1.09 -7.83
CA GLY A 26 3.72 2.07 -7.56
C GLY A 26 3.41 3.40 -8.24
N GLU A 27 4.23 4.39 -7.95
CA GLU A 27 4.23 5.69 -8.59
C GLU A 27 5.65 6.04 -9.06
N THR A 28 5.77 6.78 -10.15
CA THR A 28 7.08 7.09 -10.76
C THR A 28 7.94 8.00 -9.90
N ASP A 29 7.33 8.69 -8.94
CA ASP A 29 7.96 9.55 -7.96
C ASP A 29 8.07 8.89 -6.57
N SER A 30 8.00 7.58 -6.50
CA SER A 30 8.20 6.83 -5.27
C SER A 30 9.50 6.04 -5.26
N LEU A 31 10.09 5.94 -4.06
CA LEU A 31 11.20 5.06 -3.78
C LEU A 31 10.66 3.83 -3.06
N ILE A 32 10.84 2.67 -3.67
CA ILE A 32 10.43 1.39 -3.07
C ILE A 32 11.63 0.71 -2.40
N PRO A 33 11.43 -0.02 -1.29
CA PRO A 33 12.49 -0.79 -0.65
C PRO A 33 13.15 -1.76 -1.63
N ARG A 34 14.47 -1.91 -1.57
CA ARG A 34 15.16 -2.93 -2.40
C ARG A 34 14.73 -4.35 -2.09
N GLN A 35 14.22 -4.58 -0.88
CA GLN A 35 13.70 -5.89 -0.43
C GLN A 35 12.23 -6.11 -0.75
N THR A 36 11.61 -5.25 -1.56
CA THR A 36 10.15 -5.28 -1.80
C THR A 36 9.64 -6.68 -2.19
N PHE A 37 10.33 -7.38 -3.10
CA PHE A 37 9.87 -8.71 -3.53
C PHE A 37 9.91 -9.73 -2.39
N GLN A 38 10.99 -9.76 -1.61
CA GLN A 38 11.12 -10.65 -0.45
C GLN A 38 10.07 -10.34 0.62
N ILE A 39 9.80 -9.05 0.83
CA ILE A 39 8.77 -8.60 1.78
C ILE A 39 7.38 -9.07 1.32
N LEU A 40 7.05 -8.89 0.05
CA LEU A 40 5.76 -9.30 -0.49
C LEU A 40 5.58 -10.82 -0.47
N ASP A 41 6.62 -11.58 -0.81
CA ASP A 41 6.59 -13.04 -0.73
C ASP A 41 6.37 -13.52 0.72
N SER A 42 7.11 -12.97 1.68
CA SER A 42 6.97 -13.30 3.09
C SER A 42 5.58 -12.93 3.64
N LEU A 43 5.07 -11.75 3.26
CA LEU A 43 3.73 -11.31 3.64
C LEU A 43 2.68 -12.27 3.08
N HIS A 44 2.74 -12.56 1.79
CA HIS A 44 1.79 -13.43 1.12
C HIS A 44 1.79 -14.83 1.73
N ASP A 45 2.95 -15.43 1.94
CA ASP A 45 3.08 -16.75 2.56
C ASP A 45 2.51 -16.80 3.98
N SER A 46 2.62 -15.72 4.74
CA SER A 46 2.07 -15.64 6.09
C SER A 46 0.55 -15.49 6.15
N ILE A 47 -0.06 -14.94 5.08
CA ILE A 47 -1.49 -14.58 5.04
C ILE A 47 -2.32 -15.57 4.24
N LYS A 48 -1.82 -16.08 3.12
CA LYS A 48 -2.59 -16.91 2.16
C LYS A 48 -3.28 -18.13 2.77
N GLY A 49 -2.70 -18.71 3.81
CA GLY A 49 -3.30 -19.85 4.54
C GLY A 49 -4.48 -19.46 5.41
N LYS A 50 -4.63 -18.18 5.75
CA LYS A 50 -5.73 -17.65 6.57
C LYS A 50 -6.82 -17.05 5.69
N THR A 51 -6.41 -16.26 4.71
CA THR A 51 -7.29 -15.66 3.72
C THR A 51 -6.55 -15.43 2.41
N PRO A 52 -7.07 -15.93 1.27
CA PRO A 52 -6.45 -15.67 -0.03
C PRO A 52 -6.70 -14.25 -0.54
N LYS A 53 -7.74 -13.58 -0.04
CA LYS A 53 -8.14 -12.23 -0.45
C LYS A 53 -7.76 -11.23 0.62
N TYR A 54 -6.86 -10.32 0.29
CA TYR A 54 -6.44 -9.25 1.16
C TYR A 54 -5.89 -8.06 0.37
N VAL A 55 -5.80 -6.91 1.02
CA VAL A 55 -5.04 -5.76 0.58
C VAL A 55 -4.08 -5.33 1.69
N SER A 56 -2.98 -4.72 1.33
CA SER A 56 -1.98 -4.24 2.27
C SER A 56 -1.37 -2.92 1.82
N PHE A 57 -0.82 -2.18 2.78
CA PHE A 57 -0.08 -0.93 2.53
C PHE A 57 1.28 -0.97 3.20
N PHE A 58 2.25 -0.31 2.60
CA PHE A 58 3.47 0.08 3.30
C PHE A 58 3.23 1.35 4.11
N ALA A 59 3.94 1.50 5.22
CA ALA A 59 4.07 2.79 5.85
C ALA A 59 4.78 3.74 4.88
N THR A 60 4.11 4.81 4.50
CA THR A 60 4.59 5.71 3.46
C THR A 60 5.14 6.98 4.09
N CYS A 61 6.37 7.29 3.74
CA CYS A 61 6.98 8.58 4.02
C CYS A 61 6.74 9.51 2.83
N LYS A 62 6.14 10.66 3.06
CA LYS A 62 5.86 11.65 2.02
C LYS A 62 6.81 12.83 2.09
N MET A 63 7.38 13.19 0.97
CA MET A 63 8.22 14.37 0.79
C MET A 63 7.43 15.43 0.01
N TRP A 64 6.70 16.33 0.71
CA TRP A 64 5.83 17.27 -0.01
C TRP A 64 6.43 18.66 -0.21
N ASP A 65 7.15 19.16 0.75
CA ASP A 65 7.75 20.49 0.69
C ASP A 65 8.74 20.72 1.84
N ASP A 66 9.34 21.90 1.86
CA ASP A 66 10.31 22.32 2.88
C ASP A 66 9.70 22.46 4.30
N SER A 67 8.38 22.38 4.43
CA SER A 67 7.70 22.41 5.72
C SER A 67 7.78 21.08 6.49
N TRP A 68 8.27 20.03 5.86
CA TRP A 68 8.39 18.72 6.48
C TRP A 68 9.45 18.71 7.57
N ARG A 69 9.06 18.22 8.71
CA ARG A 69 9.97 17.98 9.82
C ARG A 69 10.55 16.59 9.70
N PRO A 70 11.87 16.44 9.92
CA PRO A 70 12.45 15.13 10.13
C PRO A 70 11.74 14.40 11.26
N VAL A 71 11.43 13.13 11.06
CA VAL A 71 10.87 12.24 12.06
C VAL A 71 11.98 11.31 12.51
N GLU A 72 12.17 11.17 13.80
CA GLU A 72 13.12 10.23 14.35
C GLU A 72 12.71 8.80 14.01
N HIS A 73 13.67 7.92 13.82
CA HIS A 73 13.44 6.51 13.56
C HIS A 73 12.50 5.86 14.58
N ASN A 74 12.68 6.19 15.87
CA ASN A 74 11.84 5.72 16.96
C ASN A 74 10.41 6.23 16.87
N ASP A 75 10.21 7.47 16.42
CA ASP A 75 8.87 8.03 16.23
C ASP A 75 8.08 7.26 15.18
N PHE A 76 8.75 6.77 14.16
CA PHE A 76 8.12 5.97 13.12
C PHE A 76 7.72 4.58 13.63
N THR A 77 8.62 3.87 14.33
CA THR A 77 8.40 2.49 14.76
C THR A 77 7.55 2.36 16.01
N ASP A 78 7.64 3.34 16.91
CA ASP A 78 6.98 3.30 18.22
C ASP A 78 5.61 3.98 18.24
N LYS A 79 5.22 4.65 17.14
CA LYS A 79 3.87 5.21 17.08
C LYS A 79 2.83 4.11 17.17
N PRO A 80 1.96 4.16 18.20
CA PRO A 80 0.91 3.16 18.33
C PRO A 80 -0.05 3.25 17.15
N PHE A 81 -0.52 2.11 16.71
CA PHE A 81 -1.67 2.07 15.82
C PHE A 81 -2.91 2.49 16.61
N VAL A 82 -3.57 3.55 16.16
CA VAL A 82 -4.86 3.97 16.70
C VAL A 82 -5.91 3.70 15.64
N ASP A 83 -6.77 2.74 15.91
CA ASP A 83 -7.90 2.43 15.03
C ASP A 83 -8.86 3.61 15.00
N GLY A 84 -9.20 4.08 13.80
CA GLY A 84 -10.06 5.24 13.63
C GLY A 84 -9.36 6.59 13.61
N ASP A 85 -8.04 6.61 13.74
CA ASP A 85 -7.27 7.84 13.59
C ASP A 85 -7.44 8.41 12.17
N THR A 86 -7.85 9.68 12.09
CA THR A 86 -8.02 10.40 10.85
C THR A 86 -6.69 10.93 10.30
N GLU A 87 -5.66 11.01 11.12
CA GLU A 87 -4.33 11.34 10.66
C GLU A 87 -3.70 10.15 9.97
N ASN A 88 -3.09 10.39 8.83
CA ASN A 88 -2.42 9.36 8.05
C ASN A 88 -1.11 8.90 8.74
N TRP A 89 -1.24 8.23 9.88
CA TRP A 89 -0.11 7.79 10.68
C TRP A 89 0.82 6.80 9.93
N TRP A 90 0.36 6.14 8.87
CA TRP A 90 1.17 5.36 7.94
C TRP A 90 1.84 6.22 6.86
N SER A 91 1.58 7.53 6.86
CA SER A 91 2.11 8.48 5.90
C SER A 91 2.83 9.59 6.66
N LEU A 92 4.04 9.29 7.09
CA LEU A 92 4.87 10.25 7.80
C LEU A 92 5.54 11.21 6.83
N ARG A 93 5.72 12.45 7.26
CA ARG A 93 6.46 13.46 6.54
C ARG A 93 7.93 13.38 6.97
N TYR A 94 8.75 12.92 6.07
CA TYR A 94 10.17 12.72 6.34
C TYR A 94 10.99 12.96 5.08
N ASN A 95 12.02 13.78 5.20
CA ASN A 95 12.95 13.99 4.10
C ASN A 95 14.03 12.90 4.12
N MET A 96 13.91 11.93 3.24
CA MET A 96 14.75 10.74 3.22
C MET A 96 15.14 10.40 1.78
N ASN A 97 16.40 10.15 1.55
CA ASN A 97 16.91 9.65 0.29
C ASN A 97 16.83 8.11 0.22
N ILE A 98 17.19 7.54 -0.93
CA ILE A 98 17.09 6.10 -1.16
C ILE A 98 18.04 5.29 -0.24
N ASP A 99 19.22 5.81 0.06
CA ASP A 99 20.19 5.12 0.91
C ASP A 99 19.73 5.11 2.36
N GLU A 100 19.19 6.21 2.85
CA GLU A 100 18.59 6.32 4.19
C GLU A 100 17.39 5.38 4.32
N MET A 101 16.49 5.36 3.34
CA MET A 101 15.35 4.46 3.31
C MET A 101 15.79 2.98 3.34
N ASN A 102 16.75 2.61 2.51
CA ASN A 102 17.24 1.24 2.48
C ASN A 102 17.98 0.87 3.77
N SER A 103 18.78 1.77 4.33
CA SER A 103 19.45 1.55 5.61
C SER A 103 18.45 1.33 6.74
N PHE A 104 17.37 2.11 6.76
CA PHE A 104 16.26 1.92 7.70
C PHE A 104 15.63 0.53 7.52
N ASN A 105 15.29 0.18 6.30
CA ASN A 105 14.61 -1.09 6.01
C ASN A 105 15.52 -2.31 6.20
N ASP A 106 16.85 -2.17 6.09
CA ASP A 106 17.81 -3.27 6.31
C ASP A 106 17.91 -3.73 7.76
N GLU A 107 17.52 -2.87 8.71
CA GLU A 107 17.52 -3.20 10.14
C GLU A 107 16.29 -4.02 10.56
N ILE A 108 15.35 -4.26 9.65
CA ILE A 108 14.12 -4.99 9.97
C ILE A 108 14.42 -6.48 10.09
N GLU A 109 14.33 -7.01 11.29
CA GLU A 109 14.43 -8.45 11.55
C GLU A 109 13.11 -9.19 11.31
N LYS A 110 12.00 -8.54 11.61
CA LYS A 110 10.66 -9.11 11.50
C LYS A 110 9.65 -8.05 11.06
N LEU A 111 8.79 -8.41 10.11
CA LEU A 111 7.70 -7.54 9.67
C LEU A 111 6.68 -7.30 10.80
N ASP A 112 6.35 -6.04 11.05
CA ASP A 112 5.23 -5.64 11.91
C ASP A 112 3.99 -5.39 11.04
N VAL A 113 3.17 -6.42 10.89
CA VAL A 113 1.95 -6.39 10.09
C VAL A 113 0.75 -6.26 11.01
N ARG A 114 -0.06 -5.23 10.77
CA ARG A 114 -1.25 -4.94 11.58
C ARG A 114 -2.50 -4.95 10.73
N VAL A 115 -3.60 -5.49 11.27
CA VAL A 115 -4.92 -5.38 10.66
C VAL A 115 -5.47 -3.98 10.88
N ILE A 116 -6.07 -3.42 9.83
CA ILE A 116 -6.79 -2.15 9.88
C ILE A 116 -8.28 -2.45 9.73
N ASN A 117 -9.08 -2.03 10.70
CA ASN A 117 -10.53 -2.27 10.68
C ASN A 117 -11.30 -1.25 9.82
N GLN A 118 -10.69 -0.13 9.49
CA GLN A 118 -11.27 0.88 8.59
C GLN A 118 -10.58 0.85 7.25
N TYR A 119 -11.36 0.94 6.17
CA TYR A 119 -10.80 1.07 4.84
C TYR A 119 -10.04 2.38 4.72
N LYS A 120 -8.79 2.28 4.31
CA LYS A 120 -7.89 3.39 4.07
C LYS A 120 -7.45 3.38 2.61
N PHE A 121 -7.10 4.56 2.10
CA PHE A 121 -6.76 4.76 0.71
C PHE A 121 -5.32 5.23 0.59
N ASN A 122 -4.51 4.44 -0.11
CA ASN A 122 -3.15 4.81 -0.43
C ASN A 122 -2.74 4.13 -1.74
N GLY A 123 -2.75 4.89 -2.82
CA GLY A 123 -2.40 4.38 -4.15
C GLY A 123 -0.91 4.13 -4.35
N CYS A 124 -0.06 4.75 -3.54
CA CYS A 124 1.37 4.52 -3.58
C CYS A 124 1.73 3.34 -2.66
N GLY A 125 2.11 2.22 -3.25
CA GLY A 125 2.45 1.02 -2.50
C GLY A 125 1.25 0.18 -2.04
N LEU A 126 0.09 0.33 -2.68
CA LEU A 126 -1.04 -0.57 -2.44
C LEU A 126 -0.71 -1.97 -2.97
N VAL A 127 -0.77 -2.93 -2.08
CA VAL A 127 -0.58 -4.36 -2.36
C VAL A 127 -1.93 -5.05 -2.41
N ILE A 128 -2.17 -5.80 -3.47
CA ILE A 128 -3.45 -6.47 -3.73
C ILE A 128 -3.18 -7.94 -3.99
N SER A 129 -3.79 -8.84 -3.23
CA SER A 129 -3.75 -10.25 -3.63
C SER A 129 -4.55 -10.44 -4.93
N SER A 130 -4.02 -11.22 -5.86
CA SER A 130 -4.66 -11.42 -7.16
C SER A 130 -6.07 -12.01 -7.05
N ASP A 131 -6.36 -12.78 -6.01
CA ASP A 131 -7.68 -13.34 -5.76
C ASP A 131 -8.75 -12.27 -5.51
N VAL A 132 -8.37 -11.09 -5.03
CA VAL A 132 -9.29 -9.94 -4.93
C VAL A 132 -9.77 -9.52 -6.32
N VAL A 133 -8.84 -9.34 -7.25
CA VAL A 133 -9.17 -8.95 -8.64
C VAL A 133 -9.96 -10.05 -9.35
N LYS A 134 -9.54 -11.30 -9.20
CA LYS A 134 -10.24 -12.48 -9.76
C LYS A 134 -11.68 -12.61 -9.25
N SER A 135 -11.97 -12.06 -8.08
CA SER A 135 -13.33 -12.03 -7.49
C SER A 135 -14.22 -10.92 -8.07
N GLY A 136 -13.72 -10.14 -9.02
CA GLY A 136 -14.45 -9.07 -9.69
C GLY A 136 -14.21 -7.67 -9.13
N VAL A 137 -13.30 -7.49 -8.18
CA VAL A 137 -12.94 -6.17 -7.66
C VAL A 137 -11.88 -5.53 -8.55
N ASN A 138 -12.22 -4.39 -9.13
CA ASN A 138 -11.26 -3.58 -9.89
C ASN A 138 -11.70 -2.12 -9.91
N ILE A 139 -10.88 -1.25 -10.49
CA ILE A 139 -11.23 0.13 -10.73
C ILE A 139 -12.40 0.19 -11.74
N PRO A 140 -13.50 0.88 -11.44
CA PRO A 140 -14.62 1.00 -12.37
C PRO A 140 -14.24 1.69 -13.68
N ASN A 141 -14.88 1.29 -14.78
CA ASN A 141 -14.65 1.91 -16.09
C ASN A 141 -15.00 3.40 -16.13
N SER A 142 -15.91 3.84 -15.26
CA SER A 142 -16.35 5.22 -15.14
C SER A 142 -15.54 6.04 -14.12
N SER A 143 -14.42 5.51 -13.65
CA SER A 143 -13.54 6.24 -12.74
C SER A 143 -12.93 7.46 -13.42
N PHE A 144 -12.90 8.58 -12.69
CA PHE A 144 -12.32 9.83 -13.16
C PHE A 144 -10.79 9.81 -13.13
N PHE A 145 -10.16 10.94 -13.44
CA PHE A 145 -8.70 11.08 -13.56
C PHE A 145 -7.93 10.82 -12.27
N ILE A 146 -8.57 11.07 -11.15
CA ILE A 146 -7.97 11.00 -9.81
C ILE A 146 -8.81 10.13 -8.89
N HIS A 147 -8.21 9.67 -7.79
CA HIS A 147 -8.88 8.84 -6.79
C HIS A 147 -9.28 7.44 -7.29
N GLU A 148 -8.52 6.88 -8.21
CA GLU A 148 -8.70 5.50 -8.66
C GLU A 148 -8.45 4.47 -7.57
N ASP A 149 -7.53 4.76 -6.64
CA ASP A 149 -7.28 4.00 -5.42
C ASP A 149 -8.50 4.02 -4.50
N THR A 150 -9.08 5.20 -4.29
CA THR A 150 -10.33 5.38 -3.54
C THR A 150 -11.46 4.59 -4.20
N ALA A 151 -11.60 4.67 -5.53
CA ALA A 151 -12.63 3.95 -6.26
C ALA A 151 -12.45 2.43 -6.14
N PHE A 152 -11.23 1.93 -6.19
CA PHE A 152 -10.92 0.53 -5.98
C PHE A 152 -11.32 0.06 -4.56
N MET A 153 -10.91 0.80 -3.53
CA MET A 153 -11.20 0.45 -2.14
C MET A 153 -12.68 0.53 -1.80
N LEU A 154 -13.41 1.50 -2.36
CA LEU A 154 -14.86 1.57 -2.23
C LEU A 154 -15.56 0.40 -2.92
N GLN A 155 -15.07 -0.03 -4.07
CA GLN A 155 -15.59 -1.21 -4.75
C GLN A 155 -15.37 -2.48 -3.93
N LEU A 156 -14.18 -2.62 -3.35
CA LEU A 156 -13.85 -3.69 -2.42
C LEU A 156 -14.85 -3.73 -1.25
N GLN A 157 -15.07 -2.58 -0.61
CA GLN A 157 -15.99 -2.45 0.51
C GLN A 157 -17.44 -2.78 0.13
N ARG A 158 -17.90 -2.30 -1.02
CA ARG A 158 -19.27 -2.53 -1.50
C ARG A 158 -19.55 -3.99 -1.83
N LEU A 159 -18.57 -4.70 -2.38
CA LEU A 159 -18.75 -6.10 -2.78
C LEU A 159 -18.58 -7.08 -1.61
N PHE A 160 -17.70 -6.79 -0.67
CA PHE A 160 -17.30 -7.73 0.37
C PHE A 160 -17.48 -7.21 1.80
N GLY A 161 -17.90 -5.94 1.98
CA GLY A 161 -18.01 -5.34 3.30
C GLY A 161 -16.66 -5.35 4.03
N GLY A 162 -16.63 -5.88 5.26
CA GLY A 162 -15.40 -6.05 6.04
C GLY A 162 -14.76 -7.43 5.93
N GLU A 163 -15.21 -8.29 5.01
CA GLU A 163 -14.73 -9.67 4.91
C GLU A 163 -13.30 -9.79 4.36
N ILE A 164 -12.87 -8.83 3.51
CA ILE A 164 -11.52 -8.80 3.00
C ILE A 164 -10.67 -7.96 3.95
N PRO A 165 -9.69 -8.57 4.63
CA PRO A 165 -8.85 -7.84 5.56
C PRO A 165 -7.93 -6.87 4.83
N GLN A 166 -7.69 -5.73 5.50
CA GLN A 166 -6.73 -4.73 5.12
C GLN A 166 -5.60 -4.73 6.14
N TYR A 167 -4.37 -4.82 5.66
CA TYR A 167 -3.17 -4.82 6.51
C TYR A 167 -2.34 -3.57 6.27
N VAL A 168 -1.58 -3.17 7.27
CA VAL A 168 -0.47 -2.24 7.12
C VAL A 168 0.84 -2.93 7.51
N ILE A 169 1.87 -2.75 6.68
CA ILE A 169 3.24 -3.12 7.00
C ILE A 169 3.85 -1.91 7.69
N LYS A 170 3.81 -1.91 9.03
CA LYS A 170 4.08 -0.72 9.83
C LYS A 170 5.55 -0.31 9.84
N ASN A 171 6.45 -1.24 9.79
CA ASN A 171 7.88 -1.02 9.98
C ASN A 171 8.72 -1.05 8.70
N VAL A 172 8.11 -1.02 7.53
CA VAL A 172 8.81 -0.88 6.26
C VAL A 172 8.47 0.47 5.65
N LEU A 173 9.50 1.25 5.33
CA LEU A 173 9.33 2.55 4.70
C LEU A 173 9.31 2.46 3.18
N LEU A 174 8.33 3.10 2.62
CA LEU A 174 8.26 3.49 1.21
C LEU A 174 8.23 5.02 1.16
N VAL A 175 9.07 5.62 0.35
CA VAL A 175 9.14 7.09 0.22
C VAL A 175 8.37 7.54 -1.01
N HIS A 176 7.43 8.44 -0.81
CA HIS A 176 6.68 9.08 -1.89
C HIS A 176 7.11 10.54 -2.00
N ASN A 177 7.72 10.89 -3.11
CA ASN A 177 8.29 12.21 -3.35
C ASN A 177 7.21 13.23 -3.75
N ARG A 178 6.23 13.40 -2.89
CA ARG A 178 5.11 14.33 -3.16
C ARG A 178 4.61 15.01 -1.91
#